data_4b5cae08abfcce627d4cd9686e6552c7
#
_entry.id   4b5cae08abfcce627d4cd9686e6552c7
#
_cell.length_a   1.000
_cell.length_b   1.000
_cell.length_c   1.000
_cell.angle_alpha   90.00
_cell.angle_beta   90.00
_cell.angle_gamma   90.00
#
_symmetry.space_group_name_H-M   'P 1'
#
loop_
_entity.id
_entity.type
_entity.pdbx_description
1 polymer ?
#
loop_
_entity_poly.entity_id
_entity_poly.type
_entity_poly.pdbx_seq_one_letter_code
_entity_poly.pdbx_strand_id
1 'polypeptide(L)'
;HWLEEIRDWCISRQLWWGHRIPAYYCQDCGELMVEETAPYKCSKCGSTNIKQDEDVLDTWFSSALWPFSTLGWPEETEDLKYFYPTDVLVTGYDIIFFWVVRMVFSALETTGEVPFHHVYVHGLVRDAQGRKMSKSLGNGIDPLEIIDQYGADALRFMLTTGITPGNDMRFKTDKLESARNFANKLWNASRFVIMNLQDEDGNFRQMADLTDLDKAALQDEDKWIISRVNDATKYITETMEKYDLALAGQRAYDLIWNEFCDWYIEIVKGRLYGDDEEDKKVARAVLVKVLKDMLRLLHPFMPYITEEIWTYLPKGEADADNPKGFLIKEHWPVYSEDLCFPQEAEKLEMAMNIIKSIRNIRAEADAAPSKALRAV
;
A
#
# COMPACT_ATOMS: atom_id res chain seq x y z
N HIS A 1 3.51 28.86 -3.44
CA HIS A 1 2.64 29.34 -4.53
C HIS A 1 1.15 29.25 -4.14
N TRP A 2 0.60 28.12 -3.74
CA TRP A 2 -0.83 28.02 -3.37
C TRP A 2 -1.21 28.82 -2.13
N LEU A 3 -0.33 28.93 -1.15
CA LEU A 3 -0.53 29.74 0.06
C LEU A 3 -0.33 31.24 -0.21
N GLU A 4 0.56 31.60 -1.12
CA GLU A 4 0.83 33.00 -1.51
C GLU A 4 -0.31 33.64 -2.29
N GLU A 5 -1.08 32.83 -3.05
CA GLU A 5 -2.21 33.27 -3.88
C GLU A 5 -3.58 32.88 -3.27
N ILE A 6 -3.65 32.66 -1.97
CA ILE A 6 -4.89 32.31 -1.30
C ILE A 6 -5.89 33.45 -1.37
N ARG A 7 -7.13 33.14 -1.74
CA ARG A 7 -8.23 34.12 -1.81
C ARG A 7 -9.01 34.15 -0.51
N ASP A 8 -9.73 35.25 -0.30
CA ASP A 8 -10.67 35.40 0.81
C ASP A 8 -11.66 34.25 0.82
N TRP A 9 -11.99 33.83 2.02
CA TRP A 9 -12.93 32.74 2.24
C TRP A 9 -14.06 33.19 3.17
N CYS A 10 -15.29 33.27 2.64
CA CYS A 10 -16.46 33.48 3.47
C CYS A 10 -16.74 32.22 4.29
N ILE A 11 -16.65 32.33 5.61
CA ILE A 11 -16.82 31.23 6.55
C ILE A 11 -18.27 30.99 6.96
N SER A 12 -19.20 31.91 6.65
CA SER A 12 -20.62 31.80 6.99
C SER A 12 -21.41 31.01 5.96
N ARG A 13 -22.39 30.22 6.42
CA ARG A 13 -23.34 29.48 5.59
C ARG A 13 -24.73 29.63 6.16
N GLN A 14 -25.71 29.86 5.26
CA GLN A 14 -27.12 29.95 5.57
C GLN A 14 -27.76 28.56 5.55
N LEU A 15 -27.38 27.73 6.53
CA LEU A 15 -27.82 26.34 6.67
C LEU A 15 -28.61 26.20 7.97
N TRP A 16 -29.60 25.30 7.96
CA TRP A 16 -30.35 24.97 9.18
C TRP A 16 -29.50 24.18 10.20
N TRP A 17 -28.61 23.35 9.74
CA TRP A 17 -27.76 22.49 10.57
C TRP A 17 -26.29 22.85 10.44
N GLY A 18 -25.60 23.00 11.56
CA GLY A 18 -24.17 23.29 11.60
C GLY A 18 -23.74 23.92 12.92
N HIS A 19 -22.46 24.27 13.03
CA HIS A 19 -21.91 25.01 14.16
C HIS A 19 -22.25 26.50 14.02
N ARG A 20 -23.10 27.01 14.88
CA ARG A 20 -23.48 28.42 14.86
C ARG A 20 -22.29 29.30 15.13
N ILE A 21 -22.13 30.36 14.34
CA ILE A 21 -21.03 31.32 14.47
C ILE A 21 -21.06 31.97 15.85
N PRO A 22 -19.99 31.91 16.66
CA PRO A 22 -19.94 32.45 18.01
C PRO A 22 -19.64 33.96 18.00
N ALA A 23 -20.34 34.69 17.13
CA ALA A 23 -20.25 36.13 16.98
C ALA A 23 -21.55 36.79 17.47
N TYR A 24 -21.42 37.86 18.24
CA TYR A 24 -22.50 38.52 18.91
C TYR A 24 -22.44 40.04 18.61
N TYR A 25 -23.53 40.59 18.10
CA TYR A 25 -23.64 42.00 17.70
C TYR A 25 -24.43 42.76 18.72
N CYS A 26 -23.84 43.81 19.29
CA CYS A 26 -24.60 44.77 20.09
C CYS A 26 -25.50 45.60 19.19
N GLN A 27 -26.79 45.53 19.41
CA GLN A 27 -27.79 46.25 18.60
C GLN A 27 -27.83 47.75 18.87
N ASP A 28 -27.24 48.22 20.01
CA ASP A 28 -27.23 49.62 20.39
C ASP A 28 -25.99 50.37 19.90
N CYS A 29 -24.82 49.76 19.86
CA CYS A 29 -23.59 50.44 19.45
C CYS A 29 -22.83 49.77 18.29
N GLY A 30 -23.34 48.62 17.76
CA GLY A 30 -22.76 47.92 16.64
C GLY A 30 -21.46 47.13 16.95
N GLU A 31 -21.07 47.03 18.22
CA GLU A 31 -19.88 46.28 18.62
C GLU A 31 -20.03 44.78 18.29
N LEU A 32 -19.00 44.22 17.70
CA LEU A 32 -18.86 42.79 17.46
C LEU A 32 -18.03 42.13 18.58
N MET A 33 -18.63 41.13 19.22
CA MET A 33 -17.95 40.30 20.23
C MET A 33 -17.88 38.85 19.72
N VAL A 34 -16.73 38.20 19.89
CA VAL A 34 -16.55 36.77 19.58
C VAL A 34 -16.23 36.08 20.89
N GLU A 35 -17.15 35.22 21.38
CA GLU A 35 -17.08 34.62 22.71
C GLU A 35 -17.54 33.17 22.64
N GLU A 36 -16.96 32.29 23.47
CA GLU A 36 -17.36 30.89 23.58
C GLU A 36 -18.81 30.74 24.09
N THR A 37 -19.21 31.65 24.97
CA THR A 37 -20.55 31.69 25.52
C THR A 37 -21.20 33.06 25.27
N ALA A 38 -22.52 33.07 25.14
CA ALA A 38 -23.25 34.32 24.91
C ALA A 38 -22.92 35.37 25.98
N PRO A 39 -22.38 36.54 25.60
CA PRO A 39 -22.05 37.59 26.56
C PRO A 39 -23.33 38.20 27.14
N TYR A 40 -23.35 38.42 28.46
CA TYR A 40 -24.50 39.02 29.15
C TYR A 40 -24.68 40.50 28.79
N LYS A 41 -23.57 41.22 28.54
CA LYS A 41 -23.58 42.62 28.20
C LYS A 41 -22.49 42.99 27.22
N CYS A 42 -22.71 44.02 26.43
CA CYS A 42 -21.75 44.53 25.48
C CYS A 42 -20.47 45.04 26.21
N SER A 43 -19.32 44.61 25.74
CA SER A 43 -18.01 44.97 26.28
C SER A 43 -17.73 46.50 26.13
N LYS A 44 -18.33 47.15 25.14
CA LYS A 44 -18.10 48.58 24.84
C LYS A 44 -19.11 49.54 25.51
N CYS A 45 -20.42 49.26 25.42
CA CYS A 45 -21.42 50.22 25.93
C CYS A 45 -22.22 49.68 27.11
N GLY A 46 -22.05 48.42 27.53
CA GLY A 46 -22.73 47.82 28.65
C GLY A 46 -24.17 47.39 28.38
N SER A 47 -24.70 47.56 27.15
CA SER A 47 -26.04 47.14 26.75
C SER A 47 -26.19 45.66 26.84
N THR A 48 -27.41 45.19 27.17
CA THR A 48 -27.83 43.77 27.13
C THR A 48 -28.55 43.40 25.84
N ASN A 49 -28.73 44.38 24.92
CA ASN A 49 -29.38 44.17 23.63
C ASN A 49 -28.37 43.56 22.62
N ILE A 50 -28.15 42.26 22.74
CA ILE A 50 -27.16 41.52 21.98
C ILE A 50 -27.84 40.44 21.15
N LYS A 51 -27.43 40.32 19.87
CA LYS A 51 -27.93 39.31 18.95
C LYS A 51 -26.77 38.47 18.46
N GLN A 52 -26.86 37.15 18.59
CA GLN A 52 -25.93 36.20 17.97
C GLN A 52 -26.12 36.12 16.47
N ASP A 53 -25.05 35.92 15.71
CA ASP A 53 -25.09 35.62 14.28
C ASP A 53 -26.03 34.45 14.01
N GLU A 54 -26.83 34.53 12.96
CA GLU A 54 -27.80 33.48 12.58
C GLU A 54 -27.21 32.39 11.72
N ASP A 55 -26.06 32.67 11.07
CA ASP A 55 -25.38 31.77 10.18
C ASP A 55 -24.59 30.69 10.95
N VAL A 56 -24.23 29.65 10.25
CA VAL A 56 -23.36 28.59 10.74
C VAL A 56 -21.99 28.62 10.03
N LEU A 57 -20.96 28.05 10.66
CA LEU A 57 -19.65 27.92 10.06
C LEU A 57 -19.66 26.97 8.87
N ASP A 58 -18.90 27.31 7.84
CA ASP A 58 -18.58 26.39 6.75
C ASP A 58 -17.98 25.07 7.31
N THR A 59 -18.40 23.93 6.75
CA THR A 59 -17.89 22.61 7.17
C THR A 59 -16.38 22.51 7.10
N TRP A 60 -15.76 23.22 6.16
CA TRP A 60 -14.30 23.25 6.03
C TRP A 60 -13.60 24.00 7.16
N PHE A 61 -14.31 24.78 7.95
CA PHE A 61 -13.75 25.46 9.11
C PHE A 61 -13.37 24.45 10.19
N SER A 62 -14.31 23.62 10.62
CA SER A 62 -14.04 22.56 11.58
C SER A 62 -13.13 21.47 11.00
N SER A 63 -13.26 21.15 9.71
CA SER A 63 -12.37 20.20 9.03
C SER A 63 -10.91 20.65 9.01
N ALA A 64 -10.66 21.96 9.02
CA ALA A 64 -9.32 22.52 9.08
C ALA A 64 -8.62 22.30 10.45
N LEU A 65 -9.39 22.05 11.51
CA LEU A 65 -8.87 21.80 12.86
C LEU A 65 -8.51 20.32 13.08
N TRP A 66 -8.87 19.44 12.14
CA TRP A 66 -8.76 17.98 12.29
C TRP A 66 -7.39 17.48 12.76
N PRO A 67 -6.23 17.97 12.26
CA PRO A 67 -4.92 17.41 12.61
C PRO A 67 -4.58 17.48 14.10
N PHE A 68 -5.14 18.42 14.83
CA PHE A 68 -4.86 18.65 16.24
C PHE A 68 -6.08 18.54 17.14
N SER A 69 -7.28 18.89 16.66
CA SER A 69 -8.51 18.84 17.47
C SER A 69 -8.90 17.39 17.84
N THR A 70 -8.68 16.43 16.95
CA THR A 70 -8.95 15.00 17.20
C THR A 70 -7.99 14.37 18.20
N LEU A 71 -6.85 15.02 18.45
CA LEU A 71 -5.83 14.60 19.41
C LEU A 71 -6.00 15.27 20.79
N GLY A 72 -7.09 16.03 20.99
CA GLY A 72 -7.47 16.61 22.26
C GLY A 72 -7.16 18.10 22.42
N TRP A 73 -6.61 18.79 21.39
CA TRP A 73 -6.44 20.23 21.46
C TRP A 73 -7.78 20.93 21.82
N PRO A 74 -7.81 21.96 22.69
CA PRO A 74 -6.68 22.78 23.18
C PRO A 74 -5.90 22.20 24.39
N GLU A 75 -6.25 21.02 24.88
CA GLU A 75 -5.54 20.39 25.99
C GLU A 75 -4.25 19.73 25.49
N GLU A 76 -3.17 19.80 26.30
CA GLU A 76 -1.91 19.14 26.01
C GLU A 76 -1.97 17.64 26.38
N THR A 77 -2.66 16.86 25.57
CA THR A 77 -2.79 15.41 25.77
C THR A 77 -1.52 14.65 25.37
N GLU A 78 -1.36 13.44 25.86
CA GLU A 78 -0.26 12.55 25.43
C GLU A 78 -0.36 12.21 23.94
N ASP A 79 -1.58 12.03 23.41
CA ASP A 79 -1.80 11.78 22.00
C ASP A 79 -1.37 12.96 21.13
N LEU A 80 -1.69 14.20 21.54
CA LEU A 80 -1.25 15.39 20.84
C LEU A 80 0.29 15.50 20.81
N LYS A 81 0.96 15.24 21.94
CA LYS A 81 2.42 15.27 22.02
C LYS A 81 3.10 14.20 21.17
N TYR A 82 2.46 13.04 21.01
CA TYR A 82 3.04 11.91 20.29
C TYR A 82 2.76 11.95 18.79
N PHE A 83 1.52 12.26 18.37
CA PHE A 83 1.07 12.16 16.98
C PHE A 83 1.11 13.48 16.19
N TYR A 84 1.29 14.62 16.86
CA TYR A 84 1.34 15.92 16.20
C TYR A 84 2.74 16.52 16.27
N PRO A 85 3.31 17.06 15.16
CA PRO A 85 2.82 17.01 13.77
C PRO A 85 2.76 15.59 13.22
N THR A 86 1.83 15.32 12.27
CA THR A 86 1.72 14.01 11.64
C THR A 86 2.74 13.87 10.49
N ASP A 87 3.05 12.61 10.10
CA ASP A 87 4.04 12.36 9.04
C ASP A 87 3.45 12.61 7.66
N VAL A 88 2.33 11.95 7.33
CA VAL A 88 1.77 11.95 5.97
C VAL A 88 0.27 12.19 5.98
N LEU A 89 -0.17 13.21 5.24
CA LEU A 89 -1.57 13.40 4.87
C LEU A 89 -1.82 12.80 3.48
N VAL A 90 -2.84 11.94 3.35
CA VAL A 90 -3.25 11.37 2.07
C VAL A 90 -4.59 11.98 1.65
N THR A 91 -4.66 12.55 0.44
CA THR A 91 -5.88 13.22 -0.05
C THR A 91 -5.98 13.25 -1.56
N GLY A 92 -7.19 13.45 -2.09
CA GLY A 92 -7.40 13.75 -3.50
C GLY A 92 -6.98 15.20 -3.85
N TYR A 93 -6.59 15.41 -5.11
CA TYR A 93 -6.18 16.73 -5.58
C TYR A 93 -7.31 17.77 -5.56
N ASP A 94 -8.57 17.35 -5.59
CA ASP A 94 -9.74 18.21 -5.71
C ASP A 94 -10.08 18.98 -4.42
N ILE A 95 -9.49 18.60 -3.28
CA ILE A 95 -9.70 19.27 -2.00
C ILE A 95 -8.42 19.90 -1.41
N ILE A 96 -7.37 20.10 -2.22
CA ILE A 96 -6.15 20.77 -1.75
C ILE A 96 -6.48 22.15 -1.16
N PHE A 97 -7.22 22.99 -1.90
CA PHE A 97 -7.58 24.33 -1.41
C PHE A 97 -8.65 24.32 -0.31
N PHE A 98 -9.60 23.37 -0.39
CA PHE A 98 -10.70 23.32 0.57
C PHE A 98 -10.28 22.74 1.91
N TRP A 99 -9.31 21.83 1.94
CA TRP A 99 -8.93 21.11 3.13
C TRP A 99 -7.44 21.27 3.50
N VAL A 100 -6.52 20.91 2.61
CA VAL A 100 -5.08 20.88 2.93
C VAL A 100 -4.57 22.27 3.32
N VAL A 101 -4.80 23.26 2.46
CA VAL A 101 -4.35 24.66 2.69
C VAL A 101 -4.99 25.21 3.96
N ARG A 102 -6.26 24.90 4.22
CA ARG A 102 -6.95 25.36 5.44
C ARG A 102 -6.40 24.72 6.70
N MET A 103 -6.06 23.43 6.68
CA MET A 103 -5.37 22.78 7.80
C MET A 103 -4.01 23.45 8.08
N VAL A 104 -3.26 23.76 7.03
CA VAL A 104 -1.93 24.38 7.20
C VAL A 104 -2.01 25.74 7.89
N PHE A 105 -2.86 26.67 7.39
CA PHE A 105 -2.90 27.98 8.02
C PHE A 105 -3.60 27.98 9.39
N SER A 106 -4.61 27.11 9.59
CA SER A 106 -5.25 26.97 10.91
C SER A 106 -4.28 26.40 11.94
N ALA A 107 -3.48 25.41 11.55
CA ALA A 107 -2.47 24.84 12.43
C ALA A 107 -1.38 25.86 12.78
N LEU A 108 -0.85 26.58 11.80
CA LEU A 108 0.17 27.61 12.04
C LEU A 108 -0.34 28.71 12.96
N GLU A 109 -1.59 29.18 12.80
CA GLU A 109 -2.18 30.19 13.65
C GLU A 109 -2.44 29.67 15.07
N THR A 110 -2.84 28.41 15.20
CA THR A 110 -3.33 27.83 16.46
C THR A 110 -2.22 27.20 17.30
N THR A 111 -1.32 26.44 16.66
CA THR A 111 -0.25 25.68 17.33
C THR A 111 1.15 26.25 17.09
N GLY A 112 1.31 27.08 16.06
CA GLY A 112 2.61 27.60 15.63
C GLY A 112 3.43 26.61 14.80
N GLU A 113 2.91 25.41 14.53
CA GLU A 113 3.62 24.34 13.83
C GLU A 113 2.86 23.85 12.61
N VAL A 114 3.59 23.34 11.59
CA VAL A 114 2.97 22.70 10.42
C VAL A 114 2.29 21.38 10.83
N PRO A 115 1.10 21.08 10.29
CA PRO A 115 0.33 19.91 10.77
C PRO A 115 0.83 18.56 10.24
N PHE A 116 1.63 18.52 9.18
CA PHE A 116 2.17 17.31 8.55
C PHE A 116 3.42 17.61 7.72
N HIS A 117 4.29 16.61 7.58
CA HIS A 117 5.55 16.74 6.84
C HIS A 117 5.37 16.49 5.34
N HIS A 118 4.50 15.55 4.97
CA HIS A 118 4.23 15.16 3.58
C HIS A 118 2.74 15.22 3.25
N VAL A 119 2.43 15.59 2.01
CA VAL A 119 1.08 15.50 1.46
C VAL A 119 1.12 14.59 0.24
N TYR A 120 0.59 13.39 0.38
CA TYR A 120 0.42 12.46 -0.74
C TYR A 120 -0.90 12.76 -1.45
N VAL A 121 -0.81 13.25 -2.68
CA VAL A 121 -1.96 13.66 -3.48
C VAL A 121 -2.26 12.58 -4.51
N HIS A 122 -3.39 11.88 -4.34
CA HIS A 122 -3.84 10.87 -5.30
C HIS A 122 -4.88 11.42 -6.29
N GLY A 123 -5.01 10.75 -7.43
CA GLY A 123 -6.08 11.01 -8.41
C GLY A 123 -7.42 10.45 -7.96
N LEU A 124 -8.47 10.75 -8.71
CA LEU A 124 -9.82 10.26 -8.44
C LEU A 124 -10.09 8.97 -9.22
N VAL A 125 -10.88 8.09 -8.62
CA VAL A 125 -11.45 6.94 -9.33
C VAL A 125 -12.67 7.40 -10.10
N ARG A 126 -12.65 7.18 -11.42
CA ARG A 126 -13.72 7.52 -12.35
C ARG A 126 -14.42 6.26 -12.85
N ASP A 127 -15.63 6.41 -13.34
CA ASP A 127 -16.33 5.30 -13.98
C ASP A 127 -15.63 4.82 -15.26
N ALA A 128 -16.12 3.73 -15.87
CA ALA A 128 -15.53 3.15 -17.07
C ALA A 128 -15.47 4.13 -18.27
N GLN A 129 -16.38 5.13 -18.30
CA GLN A 129 -16.41 6.19 -19.32
C GLN A 129 -15.50 7.38 -18.97
N GLY A 130 -14.89 7.37 -17.77
CA GLY A 130 -14.01 8.45 -17.29
C GLY A 130 -14.76 9.62 -16.64
N ARG A 131 -16.05 9.48 -16.32
CA ARG A 131 -16.82 10.50 -15.62
C ARG A 131 -16.56 10.43 -14.11
N LYS A 132 -16.63 11.58 -13.43
CA LYS A 132 -16.56 11.62 -11.96
C LYS A 132 -17.77 10.88 -11.38
N MET A 133 -17.53 9.99 -10.43
CA MET A 133 -18.60 9.29 -9.72
C MET A 133 -19.35 10.26 -8.82
N SER A 134 -20.68 10.23 -8.87
CA SER A 134 -21.54 11.05 -8.01
C SER A 134 -22.85 10.34 -7.71
N LYS A 135 -23.44 10.68 -6.56
CA LYS A 135 -24.77 10.17 -6.17
C LYS A 135 -25.86 10.54 -7.18
N SER A 136 -25.77 11.76 -7.75
CA SER A 136 -26.76 12.27 -8.71
C SER A 136 -26.72 11.53 -10.06
N LEU A 137 -25.56 11.02 -10.46
CA LEU A 137 -25.42 10.24 -11.70
C LEU A 137 -25.68 8.74 -11.49
N GLY A 138 -25.77 8.27 -10.24
CA GLY A 138 -25.96 6.86 -9.95
C GLY A 138 -24.85 5.94 -10.48
N ASN A 139 -23.66 6.48 -10.76
CA ASN A 139 -22.51 5.77 -11.31
C ASN A 139 -21.45 5.42 -10.26
N GLY A 140 -21.80 5.55 -8.98
CA GLY A 140 -20.95 5.11 -7.88
C GLY A 140 -20.82 3.58 -7.84
N ILE A 141 -19.66 3.10 -7.48
CA ILE A 141 -19.37 1.67 -7.30
C ILE A 141 -19.24 1.45 -5.80
N ASP A 142 -20.02 0.51 -5.27
CA ASP A 142 -19.89 0.10 -3.87
C ASP A 142 -18.65 -0.80 -3.72
N PRO A 143 -17.64 -0.39 -2.94
CA PRO A 143 -16.46 -1.21 -2.73
C PRO A 143 -16.77 -2.54 -2.03
N LEU A 144 -17.83 -2.63 -1.21
CA LEU A 144 -18.19 -3.87 -0.52
C LEU A 144 -18.71 -4.92 -1.52
N GLU A 145 -19.50 -4.53 -2.50
CA GLU A 145 -19.96 -5.44 -3.58
C GLU A 145 -18.76 -5.97 -4.39
N ILE A 146 -17.75 -5.12 -4.63
CA ILE A 146 -16.53 -5.53 -5.32
C ILE A 146 -15.70 -6.50 -4.46
N ILE A 147 -15.61 -6.26 -3.16
CA ILE A 147 -14.91 -7.13 -2.21
C ILE A 147 -15.57 -8.51 -2.17
N ASP A 148 -16.90 -8.58 -2.15
CA ASP A 148 -17.64 -9.84 -2.15
C ASP A 148 -17.40 -10.67 -3.43
N GLN A 149 -17.23 -10.00 -4.58
CA GLN A 149 -17.04 -10.68 -5.88
C GLN A 149 -15.59 -11.05 -6.18
N TYR A 150 -14.63 -10.20 -5.81
CA TYR A 150 -13.22 -10.31 -6.24
C TYR A 150 -12.23 -10.49 -5.08
N GLY A 151 -12.66 -10.20 -3.85
CA GLY A 151 -11.81 -10.17 -2.66
C GLY A 151 -11.18 -8.79 -2.39
N ALA A 152 -10.94 -8.51 -1.12
CA ALA A 152 -10.38 -7.23 -0.69
C ALA A 152 -8.97 -6.96 -1.26
N ASP A 153 -8.13 -7.98 -1.32
CA ASP A 153 -6.77 -7.86 -1.84
C ASP A 153 -6.74 -7.50 -3.33
N ALA A 154 -7.65 -8.04 -4.13
CA ALA A 154 -7.74 -7.70 -5.55
C ALA A 154 -8.10 -6.22 -5.76
N LEU A 155 -9.07 -5.70 -4.99
CA LEU A 155 -9.45 -4.29 -5.03
C LEU A 155 -8.29 -3.40 -4.56
N ARG A 156 -7.66 -3.71 -3.42
CA ARG A 156 -6.51 -2.97 -2.88
C ARG A 156 -5.36 -2.91 -3.88
N PHE A 157 -4.98 -4.05 -4.43
CA PHE A 157 -3.87 -4.15 -5.38
C PHE A 157 -4.16 -3.36 -6.67
N MET A 158 -5.37 -3.50 -7.23
CA MET A 158 -5.79 -2.74 -8.41
C MET A 158 -5.74 -1.22 -8.16
N LEU A 159 -6.26 -0.77 -7.02
CA LEU A 159 -6.26 0.66 -6.69
C LEU A 159 -4.84 1.19 -6.52
N THR A 160 -3.99 0.46 -5.80
CA THR A 160 -2.62 0.92 -5.50
C THR A 160 -1.74 0.93 -6.75
N THR A 161 -1.79 -0.13 -7.58
CA THR A 161 -0.95 -0.24 -8.80
C THR A 161 -1.53 0.50 -10.00
N GLY A 162 -2.81 0.85 -9.97
CA GLY A 162 -3.50 1.54 -11.06
C GLY A 162 -3.43 3.05 -11.02
N ILE A 163 -2.96 3.66 -9.93
CA ILE A 163 -2.96 5.10 -9.71
C ILE A 163 -1.52 5.60 -9.60
N THR A 164 -1.14 6.52 -10.47
CA THR A 164 0.06 7.35 -10.29
C THR A 164 -0.31 8.65 -9.58
N PRO A 165 0.56 9.23 -8.74
CA PRO A 165 0.26 10.47 -8.03
C PRO A 165 -0.32 11.55 -8.94
N GLY A 166 -1.43 12.17 -8.52
CA GLY A 166 -2.11 13.25 -9.25
C GLY A 166 -2.89 12.86 -10.50
N ASN A 167 -2.91 11.59 -10.91
CA ASN A 167 -3.63 11.13 -12.09
C ASN A 167 -4.87 10.32 -11.75
N ASP A 168 -5.96 10.58 -12.49
CA ASP A 168 -7.21 9.85 -12.32
C ASP A 168 -7.13 8.43 -12.90
N MET A 169 -7.82 7.50 -12.26
CA MET A 169 -7.95 6.13 -12.71
C MET A 169 -9.38 5.84 -13.18
N ARG A 170 -9.52 5.18 -14.33
CA ARG A 170 -10.79 4.59 -14.75
C ARG A 170 -10.97 3.23 -14.09
N PHE A 171 -12.08 3.05 -13.41
CA PHE A 171 -12.43 1.75 -12.84
C PHE A 171 -12.80 0.77 -13.97
N LYS A 172 -12.08 -0.34 -14.06
CA LYS A 172 -12.29 -1.37 -15.07
C LYS A 172 -12.26 -2.75 -14.41
N THR A 173 -13.25 -3.57 -14.72
CA THR A 173 -13.39 -4.93 -14.17
C THR A 173 -12.29 -5.88 -14.62
N ASP A 174 -11.75 -5.71 -15.83
CA ASP A 174 -10.62 -6.50 -16.33
C ASP A 174 -9.36 -6.38 -15.45
N LYS A 175 -9.12 -5.21 -14.88
CA LYS A 175 -8.02 -5.00 -13.92
C LYS A 175 -8.25 -5.73 -12.60
N LEU A 176 -9.51 -5.77 -12.12
CA LEU A 176 -9.87 -6.56 -10.94
C LEU A 176 -9.69 -8.06 -11.16
N GLU A 177 -10.11 -8.55 -12.33
CA GLU A 177 -9.92 -9.95 -12.71
C GLU A 177 -8.43 -10.31 -12.78
N SER A 178 -7.60 -9.42 -13.34
CA SER A 178 -6.15 -9.60 -13.36
C SER A 178 -5.56 -9.66 -11.95
N ALA A 179 -5.99 -8.78 -11.05
CA ALA A 179 -5.53 -8.78 -9.66
C ALA A 179 -5.99 -10.04 -8.89
N ARG A 180 -7.23 -10.50 -9.12
CA ARG A 180 -7.73 -11.77 -8.57
C ARG A 180 -6.93 -12.97 -9.10
N ASN A 181 -6.64 -12.99 -10.41
CA ASN A 181 -5.85 -14.04 -11.02
C ASN A 181 -4.41 -14.06 -10.47
N PHE A 182 -3.85 -12.89 -10.15
CA PHE A 182 -2.57 -12.79 -9.47
C PHE A 182 -2.62 -13.41 -8.05
N ALA A 183 -3.65 -13.08 -7.26
CA ALA A 183 -3.86 -13.72 -5.96
C ALA A 183 -3.96 -15.24 -6.06
N ASN A 184 -4.74 -15.74 -7.04
CA ASN A 184 -4.88 -17.17 -7.28
C ASN A 184 -3.55 -17.82 -7.70
N LYS A 185 -2.75 -17.16 -8.52
CA LYS A 185 -1.43 -17.66 -8.92
C LYS A 185 -0.48 -17.76 -7.75
N LEU A 186 -0.44 -16.70 -6.91
CA LEU A 186 0.34 -16.70 -5.67
C LEU A 186 -0.09 -17.84 -4.75
N TRP A 187 -1.40 -18.01 -4.53
CA TRP A 187 -1.94 -19.10 -3.71
C TRP A 187 -1.48 -20.49 -4.21
N ASN A 188 -1.63 -20.75 -5.51
CA ASN A 188 -1.24 -22.04 -6.08
C ASN A 188 0.27 -22.28 -6.03
N ALA A 189 1.08 -21.25 -6.25
CA ALA A 189 2.53 -21.31 -6.10
C ALA A 189 2.94 -21.59 -4.65
N SER A 190 2.32 -20.90 -3.70
CA SER A 190 2.56 -21.14 -2.27
C SER A 190 2.14 -22.54 -1.84
N ARG A 191 0.99 -23.03 -2.34
CA ARG A 191 0.55 -24.40 -2.10
C ARG A 191 1.57 -25.43 -2.62
N PHE A 192 2.13 -25.21 -3.81
CA PHE A 192 3.20 -26.06 -4.33
C PHE A 192 4.41 -26.07 -3.38
N VAL A 193 4.85 -24.92 -2.91
CA VAL A 193 5.95 -24.82 -1.94
C VAL A 193 5.61 -25.59 -0.67
N ILE A 194 4.46 -25.33 -0.04
CA ILE A 194 4.03 -25.96 1.21
C ILE A 194 3.99 -27.49 1.08
N MET A 195 3.43 -28.02 -0.02
CA MET A 195 3.39 -29.47 -0.28
C MET A 195 4.78 -30.11 -0.38
N ASN A 196 5.80 -29.38 -0.83
CA ASN A 196 7.17 -29.86 -0.88
C ASN A 196 7.93 -29.69 0.47
N LEU A 197 7.41 -28.85 1.36
CA LEU A 197 7.95 -28.63 2.70
C LEU A 197 7.42 -29.64 3.73
N GLN A 198 6.26 -30.23 3.51
CA GLN A 198 5.60 -31.14 4.46
C GLN A 198 5.67 -32.59 3.98
N ASP A 199 5.72 -33.51 4.94
CA ASP A 199 5.52 -34.93 4.71
C ASP A 199 4.03 -35.29 4.69
N GLU A 200 3.69 -36.57 4.57
CA GLU A 200 2.31 -37.07 4.54
C GLU A 200 1.56 -36.83 5.85
N ASP A 201 2.28 -36.70 6.96
CA ASP A 201 1.74 -36.44 8.30
C ASP A 201 1.63 -34.91 8.59
N GLY A 202 2.05 -34.05 7.65
CA GLY A 202 2.03 -32.58 7.80
C GLY A 202 3.22 -32.00 8.57
N ASN A 203 4.22 -32.80 8.93
CA ASN A 203 5.44 -32.29 9.57
C ASN A 203 6.37 -31.65 8.54
N PHE A 204 7.09 -30.62 8.94
CA PHE A 204 8.09 -30.01 8.07
C PHE A 204 9.27 -30.94 7.83
N ARG A 205 9.56 -31.17 6.55
CA ARG A 205 10.77 -31.87 6.11
C ARG A 205 12.01 -31.09 6.50
N GLN A 206 13.14 -31.78 6.62
CA GLN A 206 14.42 -31.13 6.89
C GLN A 206 14.77 -30.13 5.78
N MET A 207 15.30 -28.99 6.20
CA MET A 207 15.79 -27.91 5.37
C MET A 207 17.21 -27.55 5.78
N ALA A 208 18.01 -27.04 4.86
CA ALA A 208 19.31 -26.47 5.18
C ALA A 208 19.14 -25.16 5.97
N ASP A 209 20.06 -24.89 6.88
CA ASP A 209 20.15 -23.60 7.54
C ASP A 209 20.83 -22.61 6.58
N LEU A 210 20.11 -21.58 6.17
CA LEU A 210 20.65 -20.56 5.26
C LEU A 210 21.49 -19.50 5.96
N THR A 211 21.51 -19.44 7.29
CA THR A 211 22.39 -18.52 8.04
C THR A 211 23.85 -19.00 8.01
N ASP A 212 24.04 -20.32 8.10
CA ASP A 212 25.34 -20.98 8.05
C ASP A 212 25.60 -21.68 6.70
N LEU A 213 24.72 -21.41 5.70
CA LEU A 213 24.82 -22.07 4.41
C LEU A 213 26.15 -21.69 3.72
N ASP A 214 26.97 -22.69 3.41
CA ASP A 214 28.05 -22.51 2.47
C ASP A 214 27.50 -22.09 1.11
N LYS A 215 27.79 -20.85 0.70
CA LYS A 215 27.36 -20.30 -0.58
C LYS A 215 27.72 -21.19 -1.78
N ALA A 216 28.72 -22.07 -1.64
CA ALA A 216 29.07 -23.08 -2.63
C ALA A 216 28.00 -24.18 -2.82
N ALA A 217 27.13 -24.42 -1.84
CA ALA A 217 26.02 -25.39 -1.95
C ALA A 217 24.82 -24.86 -2.78
N LEU A 218 24.72 -23.55 -2.98
CA LEU A 218 23.67 -22.95 -3.82
C LEU A 218 23.95 -23.23 -5.30
N GLN A 219 22.92 -23.72 -6.02
CA GLN A 219 22.95 -23.85 -7.46
C GLN A 219 22.75 -22.48 -8.15
N ASP A 220 23.04 -22.38 -9.45
CA ASP A 220 22.93 -21.11 -10.20
C ASP A 220 21.51 -20.52 -10.13
N GLU A 221 20.48 -21.36 -10.19
CA GLU A 221 19.08 -20.91 -10.04
C GLU A 221 18.73 -20.39 -8.65
N ASP A 222 19.34 -20.94 -7.60
CA ASP A 222 19.15 -20.44 -6.22
C ASP A 222 19.76 -19.05 -6.07
N LYS A 223 20.99 -18.90 -6.56
CA LYS A 223 21.70 -17.62 -6.55
C LYS A 223 20.97 -16.56 -7.37
N TRP A 224 20.42 -16.96 -8.53
CA TRP A 224 19.62 -16.07 -9.35
C TRP A 224 18.38 -15.56 -8.63
N ILE A 225 17.53 -16.47 -8.09
CA ILE A 225 16.27 -16.04 -7.44
C ILE A 225 16.53 -15.24 -6.15
N ILE A 226 17.57 -15.59 -5.39
CA ILE A 226 17.98 -14.82 -4.20
C ILE A 226 18.40 -13.41 -4.62
N SER A 227 19.21 -13.25 -5.67
CA SER A 227 19.58 -11.93 -6.19
C SER A 227 18.36 -11.15 -6.65
N ARG A 228 17.40 -11.79 -7.36
CA ARG A 228 16.17 -11.11 -7.84
C ARG A 228 15.30 -10.62 -6.70
N VAL A 229 15.16 -11.40 -5.62
CA VAL A 229 14.44 -10.98 -4.40
C VAL A 229 15.17 -9.83 -3.72
N ASN A 230 16.50 -9.92 -3.61
CA ASN A 230 17.34 -8.91 -3.00
C ASN A 230 17.27 -7.56 -3.76
N ASP A 231 17.36 -7.59 -5.09
CA ASP A 231 17.19 -6.41 -5.95
C ASP A 231 15.78 -5.83 -5.84
N ALA A 232 14.77 -6.70 -5.81
CA ALA A 232 13.39 -6.26 -5.61
C ALA A 232 13.18 -5.61 -4.23
N THR A 233 13.80 -6.15 -3.19
CA THR A 233 13.77 -5.56 -1.84
C THR A 233 14.30 -4.14 -1.86
N LYS A 234 15.47 -3.90 -2.47
CA LYS A 234 16.03 -2.55 -2.60
C LYS A 234 15.10 -1.63 -3.37
N TYR A 235 14.67 -2.04 -4.56
CA TYR A 235 13.84 -1.23 -5.44
C TYR A 235 12.48 -0.89 -4.80
N ILE A 236 11.79 -1.87 -4.19
CA ILE A 236 10.49 -1.67 -3.54
C ILE A 236 10.65 -0.72 -2.36
N THR A 237 11.67 -0.91 -1.52
CA THR A 237 11.93 -0.03 -0.37
C THR A 237 12.15 1.42 -0.82
N GLU A 238 13.07 1.64 -1.76
CA GLU A 238 13.39 2.98 -2.26
C GLU A 238 12.20 3.68 -2.97
N THR A 239 11.34 2.93 -3.65
CA THR A 239 10.14 3.48 -4.30
C THR A 239 9.03 3.77 -3.30
N MET A 240 8.84 2.93 -2.30
CA MET A 240 7.88 3.18 -1.21
C MET A 240 8.25 4.40 -0.38
N GLU A 241 9.54 4.59 -0.06
CA GLU A 241 10.04 5.79 0.63
C GLU A 241 9.79 7.08 -0.16
N LYS A 242 9.72 6.99 -1.50
CA LYS A 242 9.35 8.11 -2.39
C LYS A 242 7.84 8.20 -2.65
N TYR A 243 7.03 7.37 -1.99
CA TYR A 243 5.58 7.25 -2.20
C TYR A 243 5.17 6.78 -3.61
N ASP A 244 6.07 6.15 -4.39
CA ASP A 244 5.76 5.55 -5.68
C ASP A 244 5.18 4.13 -5.53
N LEU A 245 4.03 4.05 -4.88
CA LEU A 245 3.39 2.79 -4.50
C LEU A 245 3.04 1.92 -5.72
N ALA A 246 2.70 2.54 -6.85
CA ALA A 246 2.38 1.82 -8.07
C ALA A 246 3.59 1.06 -8.63
N LEU A 247 4.77 1.69 -8.64
CA LEU A 247 6.01 1.05 -9.10
C LEU A 247 6.46 -0.05 -8.12
N ALA A 248 6.32 0.19 -6.81
CA ALA A 248 6.62 -0.81 -5.80
C ALA A 248 5.74 -2.06 -5.96
N GLY A 249 4.42 -1.87 -6.09
CA GLY A 249 3.47 -2.96 -6.31
C GLY A 249 3.70 -3.70 -7.63
N GLN A 250 4.03 -2.99 -8.71
CA GLN A 250 4.37 -3.61 -9.99
C GLN A 250 5.64 -4.45 -9.90
N ARG A 251 6.68 -3.98 -9.19
CA ARG A 251 7.91 -4.77 -9.01
C ARG A 251 7.66 -6.03 -8.19
N ALA A 252 6.81 -5.96 -7.15
CA ALA A 252 6.40 -7.12 -6.39
C ALA A 252 5.63 -8.14 -7.27
N TYR A 253 4.73 -7.65 -8.12
CA TYR A 253 4.04 -8.48 -9.10
C TYR A 253 5.02 -9.19 -10.04
N ASP A 254 5.95 -8.46 -10.64
CA ASP A 254 6.89 -9.01 -11.62
C ASP A 254 7.81 -10.08 -10.97
N LEU A 255 8.29 -9.84 -9.76
CA LEU A 255 9.05 -10.82 -9.00
C LEU A 255 8.27 -12.12 -8.80
N ILE A 256 7.03 -12.01 -8.34
CA ILE A 256 6.20 -13.16 -7.99
C ILE A 256 5.72 -13.89 -9.25
N TRP A 257 5.14 -13.15 -10.20
CA TRP A 257 4.54 -13.75 -11.38
C TRP A 257 5.58 -14.24 -12.37
N ASN A 258 6.46 -13.31 -12.82
CA ASN A 258 7.35 -13.57 -13.95
C ASN A 258 8.63 -14.32 -13.56
N GLU A 259 9.17 -14.07 -12.34
CA GLU A 259 10.45 -14.64 -11.92
C GLU A 259 10.24 -15.91 -11.08
N PHE A 260 9.47 -15.83 -10.00
CA PHE A 260 9.26 -16.98 -9.11
C PHE A 260 8.34 -18.04 -9.72
N CYS A 261 7.11 -17.66 -10.14
CA CYS A 261 6.14 -18.64 -10.61
C CYS A 261 6.47 -19.20 -11.99
N ASP A 262 6.87 -18.36 -12.95
CA ASP A 262 7.07 -18.80 -14.33
C ASP A 262 8.41 -19.49 -14.56
N TRP A 263 9.40 -19.22 -13.71
CA TRP A 263 10.74 -19.76 -13.88
C TRP A 263 11.23 -20.55 -12.68
N TYR A 264 11.41 -19.96 -11.50
CA TYR A 264 12.08 -20.62 -10.39
C TYR A 264 11.36 -21.92 -9.97
N ILE A 265 10.03 -21.86 -9.81
CA ILE A 265 9.23 -23.06 -9.48
C ILE A 265 9.45 -24.17 -10.51
N GLU A 266 9.47 -23.86 -11.80
CA GLU A 266 9.65 -24.87 -12.84
C GLU A 266 11.05 -25.46 -12.87
N ILE A 267 12.08 -24.64 -12.64
CA ILE A 267 13.47 -25.08 -12.61
C ILE A 267 13.73 -25.99 -11.40
N VAL A 268 13.28 -25.57 -10.21
CA VAL A 268 13.56 -26.30 -8.97
C VAL A 268 12.85 -27.65 -8.85
N LYS A 269 11.80 -27.90 -9.66
CA LYS A 269 11.09 -29.20 -9.69
C LYS A 269 12.04 -30.38 -9.94
N GLY A 270 13.02 -30.23 -10.84
CA GLY A 270 13.99 -31.27 -11.14
C GLY A 270 14.77 -31.71 -9.91
N ARG A 271 15.12 -30.78 -9.03
CA ARG A 271 15.81 -31.05 -7.77
C ARG A 271 14.91 -31.66 -6.71
N LEU A 272 13.70 -31.09 -6.54
CA LEU A 272 12.74 -31.55 -5.53
C LEU A 272 12.28 -32.99 -5.78
N TYR A 273 12.23 -33.44 -7.04
CA TYR A 273 11.84 -34.78 -7.43
C TYR A 273 13.04 -35.68 -7.77
N GLY A 274 14.29 -35.20 -7.66
CA GLY A 274 15.51 -35.95 -7.83
C GLY A 274 15.77 -36.94 -6.69
N ASP A 275 16.96 -37.55 -6.69
CA ASP A 275 17.34 -38.56 -5.68
C ASP A 275 18.28 -38.00 -4.60
N ASP A 276 18.85 -36.80 -4.79
CA ASP A 276 19.82 -36.20 -3.85
C ASP A 276 19.07 -35.46 -2.71
N GLU A 277 19.07 -36.06 -1.52
CA GLU A 277 18.40 -35.51 -0.35
C GLU A 277 19.06 -34.24 0.20
N GLU A 278 20.39 -34.10 0.06
CA GLU A 278 21.09 -32.90 0.52
C GLU A 278 20.74 -31.70 -0.39
N ASP A 279 20.71 -31.92 -1.70
CA ASP A 279 20.26 -30.89 -2.66
C ASP A 279 18.79 -30.48 -2.45
N LYS A 280 17.91 -31.43 -2.11
CA LYS A 280 16.51 -31.14 -1.74
C LYS A 280 16.40 -30.26 -0.49
N LYS A 281 17.26 -30.47 0.53
CA LYS A 281 17.25 -29.62 1.73
C LYS A 281 17.58 -28.18 1.39
N VAL A 282 18.56 -27.96 0.52
CA VAL A 282 18.94 -26.62 0.03
C VAL A 282 17.79 -26.02 -0.76
N ALA A 283 17.22 -26.75 -1.72
CA ALA A 283 16.10 -26.27 -2.55
C ALA A 283 14.88 -25.86 -1.69
N ARG A 284 14.51 -26.66 -0.68
CA ARG A 284 13.42 -26.33 0.26
C ARG A 284 13.73 -25.06 1.07
N ALA A 285 14.94 -24.94 1.57
CA ALA A 285 15.35 -23.77 2.35
C ALA A 285 15.27 -22.48 1.52
N VAL A 286 15.75 -22.51 0.28
CA VAL A 286 15.66 -21.36 -0.63
C VAL A 286 14.21 -21.04 -0.98
N LEU A 287 13.39 -22.05 -1.27
CA LEU A 287 11.95 -21.86 -1.52
C LEU A 287 11.24 -21.15 -0.36
N VAL A 288 11.50 -21.56 0.88
CA VAL A 288 10.92 -20.95 2.08
C VAL A 288 11.38 -19.50 2.23
N LYS A 289 12.70 -19.27 2.13
CA LYS A 289 13.27 -17.93 2.26
C LYS A 289 12.67 -16.98 1.22
N VAL A 290 12.71 -17.37 -0.04
CA VAL A 290 12.20 -16.57 -1.15
C VAL A 290 10.71 -16.27 -0.99
N LEU A 291 9.90 -17.30 -0.67
CA LEU A 291 8.46 -17.10 -0.46
C LEU A 291 8.20 -16.17 0.73
N LYS A 292 8.88 -16.33 1.85
CA LYS A 292 8.72 -15.45 3.01
C LYS A 292 9.06 -14.00 2.69
N ASP A 293 10.15 -13.74 1.98
CA ASP A 293 10.56 -12.38 1.62
C ASP A 293 9.57 -11.76 0.61
N MET A 294 9.10 -12.53 -0.38
CA MET A 294 8.05 -12.08 -1.30
C MET A 294 6.75 -11.74 -0.58
N LEU A 295 6.33 -12.55 0.40
CA LEU A 295 5.12 -12.27 1.19
C LEU A 295 5.28 -10.99 2.01
N ARG A 296 6.45 -10.74 2.62
CA ARG A 296 6.74 -9.50 3.33
C ARG A 296 6.66 -8.28 2.40
N LEU A 297 7.27 -8.38 1.22
CA LEU A 297 7.24 -7.29 0.22
C LEU A 297 5.84 -7.01 -0.34
N LEU A 298 5.01 -8.04 -0.48
CA LEU A 298 3.64 -7.89 -1.00
C LEU A 298 2.61 -7.50 0.07
N HIS A 299 2.88 -7.79 1.35
CA HIS A 299 1.92 -7.65 2.45
C HIS A 299 1.26 -6.25 2.55
N PRO A 300 1.96 -5.12 2.38
CA PRO A 300 1.33 -3.80 2.40
C PRO A 300 0.24 -3.62 1.35
N PHE A 301 0.33 -4.32 0.23
CA PHE A 301 -0.61 -4.25 -0.90
C PHE A 301 -1.75 -5.26 -0.77
N MET A 302 -1.45 -6.49 -0.38
CA MET A 302 -2.37 -7.63 -0.32
C MET A 302 -2.28 -8.35 1.05
N PRO A 303 -2.73 -7.69 2.14
CA PRO A 303 -2.48 -8.19 3.50
C PRO A 303 -3.19 -9.49 3.84
N TYR A 304 -4.37 -9.76 3.27
CA TYR A 304 -5.17 -10.91 3.69
C TYR A 304 -4.60 -12.23 3.15
N ILE A 305 -4.35 -12.32 1.85
CA ILE A 305 -3.80 -13.55 1.26
C ILE A 305 -2.37 -13.84 1.74
N THR A 306 -1.57 -12.80 1.92
CA THR A 306 -0.19 -12.97 2.38
C THR A 306 -0.13 -13.43 3.83
N GLU A 307 -0.97 -12.89 4.72
CA GLU A 307 -1.10 -13.35 6.10
C GLU A 307 -1.59 -14.80 6.15
N GLU A 308 -2.62 -15.15 5.34
CA GLU A 308 -3.15 -16.52 5.29
C GLU A 308 -2.06 -17.51 4.85
N ILE A 309 -1.33 -17.24 3.76
CA ILE A 309 -0.23 -18.10 3.31
C ILE A 309 0.85 -18.22 4.37
N TRP A 310 1.17 -17.11 5.07
CA TRP A 310 2.18 -17.10 6.12
C TRP A 310 1.88 -18.06 7.26
N THR A 311 0.61 -18.31 7.56
CA THR A 311 0.20 -19.23 8.63
C THR A 311 0.66 -20.67 8.38
N TYR A 312 0.83 -21.07 7.12
CA TYR A 312 1.25 -22.43 6.72
C TYR A 312 2.77 -22.60 6.61
N LEU A 313 3.54 -21.55 6.79
CA LEU A 313 4.99 -21.61 6.68
C LEU A 313 5.65 -21.86 8.04
N PRO A 314 6.87 -22.48 8.04
CA PRO A 314 7.59 -22.70 9.28
C PRO A 314 7.86 -21.37 9.97
N LYS A 315 7.50 -21.27 11.24
CA LYS A 315 7.73 -20.08 12.07
C LYS A 315 9.19 -20.05 12.51
N GLY A 316 9.74 -18.85 12.70
CA GLY A 316 11.00 -18.63 13.38
C GLY A 316 10.87 -18.82 14.90
N GLU A 317 11.93 -18.50 15.63
CA GLU A 317 11.86 -18.40 17.09
C GLU A 317 10.80 -17.35 17.49
N ALA A 318 10.09 -17.62 18.59
CA ALA A 318 9.05 -16.71 19.05
C ALA A 318 9.66 -15.38 19.48
N ASP A 319 9.26 -14.30 18.82
CA ASP A 319 9.60 -12.94 19.21
C ASP A 319 8.65 -12.46 20.31
N ALA A 320 9.17 -11.78 21.33
CA ALA A 320 8.38 -11.23 22.41
C ALA A 320 7.31 -10.24 21.92
N ASP A 321 7.63 -9.47 20.86
CA ASP A 321 6.73 -8.50 20.26
C ASP A 321 5.78 -9.13 19.23
N ASN A 322 6.06 -10.37 18.78
CA ASN A 322 5.26 -11.12 17.82
C ASN A 322 5.03 -12.57 18.26
N PRO A 323 4.46 -12.84 19.46
CA PRO A 323 4.35 -14.18 20.02
C PRO A 323 3.45 -15.13 19.21
N LYS A 324 2.59 -14.60 18.35
CA LYS A 324 1.74 -15.37 17.42
C LYS A 324 2.36 -15.56 16.05
N GLY A 325 3.48 -14.88 15.75
CA GLY A 325 4.16 -14.95 14.47
C GLY A 325 3.32 -14.43 13.32
N PHE A 326 2.61 -13.30 13.49
CA PHE A 326 1.88 -12.65 12.41
C PHE A 326 2.82 -11.98 11.42
N LEU A 327 2.52 -12.07 10.13
CA LEU A 327 3.31 -11.44 9.08
C LEU A 327 3.35 -9.91 9.22
N ILE A 328 2.23 -9.29 9.60
CA ILE A 328 2.13 -7.83 9.78
C ILE A 328 3.12 -7.28 10.84
N LYS A 329 3.63 -8.13 11.72
CA LYS A 329 4.62 -7.76 12.75
C LYS A 329 6.05 -8.22 12.42
N GLU A 330 6.24 -8.87 11.28
CA GLU A 330 7.56 -9.29 10.83
C GLU A 330 8.41 -8.11 10.35
N HIS A 331 9.72 -8.25 10.47
CA HIS A 331 10.64 -7.26 9.97
C HIS A 331 10.60 -7.18 8.44
N TRP A 332 10.69 -5.96 7.93
CA TRP A 332 10.84 -5.71 6.51
C TRP A 332 12.17 -6.29 5.99
N PRO A 333 12.19 -6.92 4.80
CA PRO A 333 13.43 -7.45 4.24
C PRO A 333 14.45 -6.35 3.99
N VAL A 334 15.72 -6.66 4.20
CA VAL A 334 16.81 -5.70 4.01
C VAL A 334 17.72 -6.18 2.87
N TYR A 335 18.05 -5.24 1.97
CA TYR A 335 19.02 -5.49 0.92
C TYR A 335 20.40 -5.78 1.49
N SER A 336 21.11 -6.76 0.92
CA SER A 336 22.48 -7.13 1.28
C SER A 336 23.32 -7.36 0.04
N GLU A 337 24.52 -6.77 -0.03
CA GLU A 337 25.48 -7.00 -1.10
C GLU A 337 25.94 -8.46 -1.15
N ASP A 338 25.95 -9.14 -0.02
CA ASP A 338 26.31 -10.56 0.08
C ASP A 338 25.34 -11.51 -0.64
N LEU A 339 24.13 -11.04 -0.93
CA LEU A 339 23.10 -11.80 -1.66
C LEU A 339 23.02 -11.44 -3.14
N CYS A 340 24.04 -10.77 -3.67
CA CYS A 340 24.15 -10.42 -5.09
C CYS A 340 25.05 -11.44 -5.81
N PHE A 341 24.50 -12.11 -6.83
CA PHE A 341 25.19 -13.10 -7.65
C PHE A 341 25.06 -12.74 -9.14
N PRO A 342 25.70 -11.65 -9.60
CA PRO A 342 25.47 -11.11 -10.94
C PRO A 342 25.89 -12.04 -12.07
N GLN A 343 26.95 -12.84 -11.88
CA GLN A 343 27.45 -13.76 -12.93
C GLN A 343 26.48 -14.91 -13.17
N GLU A 344 25.97 -15.52 -12.10
CA GLU A 344 25.01 -16.61 -12.16
C GLU A 344 23.66 -16.11 -12.67
N ALA A 345 23.24 -14.90 -12.28
CA ALA A 345 22.03 -14.26 -12.76
C ALA A 345 22.10 -14.02 -14.28
N GLU A 346 23.19 -13.46 -14.80
CA GLU A 346 23.38 -13.21 -16.22
C GLU A 346 23.34 -14.50 -17.06
N LYS A 347 24.00 -15.56 -16.58
CA LYS A 347 23.99 -16.86 -17.27
C LYS A 347 22.57 -17.43 -17.38
N LEU A 348 21.83 -17.41 -16.28
CA LEU A 348 20.49 -17.98 -16.25
C LEU A 348 19.51 -17.15 -17.10
N GLU A 349 19.62 -15.82 -17.04
CA GLU A 349 18.80 -14.91 -17.86
C GLU A 349 19.09 -15.09 -19.36
N MET A 350 20.35 -15.34 -19.77
CA MET A 350 20.67 -15.68 -21.13
C MET A 350 19.96 -16.98 -21.55
N ALA A 351 20.02 -18.04 -20.75
CA ALA A 351 19.33 -19.30 -21.02
C ALA A 351 17.81 -19.11 -21.13
N MET A 352 17.21 -18.33 -20.23
CA MET A 352 15.78 -18.01 -20.26
C MET A 352 15.39 -17.25 -21.52
N ASN A 353 16.20 -16.30 -21.99
CA ASN A 353 15.98 -15.53 -23.20
C ASN A 353 16.03 -16.41 -24.44
N ILE A 354 16.97 -17.36 -24.49
CA ILE A 354 17.04 -18.37 -25.57
C ILE A 354 15.76 -19.22 -25.56
N ILE A 355 15.32 -19.72 -24.40
CA ILE A 355 14.09 -20.51 -24.27
C ILE A 355 12.88 -19.71 -24.71
N LYS A 356 12.76 -18.45 -24.30
CA LYS A 356 11.66 -17.53 -24.72
C LYS A 356 11.65 -17.37 -26.24
N SER A 357 12.81 -17.11 -26.84
CA SER A 357 12.96 -16.97 -28.31
C SER A 357 12.50 -18.23 -29.04
N ILE A 358 12.94 -19.41 -28.58
CA ILE A 358 12.53 -20.68 -29.15
C ILE A 358 11.00 -20.89 -29.03
N ARG A 359 10.41 -20.57 -27.86
CA ARG A 359 8.97 -20.67 -27.64
C ARG A 359 8.19 -19.75 -28.57
N ASN A 360 8.66 -18.52 -28.78
CA ASN A 360 8.03 -17.57 -29.71
C ASN A 360 8.08 -18.06 -31.14
N ILE A 361 9.26 -18.50 -31.64
CA ILE A 361 9.40 -19.08 -32.99
C ILE A 361 8.47 -20.28 -33.19
N ARG A 362 8.36 -21.15 -32.16
CA ARG A 362 7.42 -22.31 -32.21
C ARG A 362 5.97 -21.86 -32.28
N ALA A 363 5.58 -20.82 -31.54
CA ALA A 363 4.23 -20.28 -31.58
C ALA A 363 3.92 -19.63 -32.95
N GLU A 364 4.85 -18.87 -33.51
CA GLU A 364 4.73 -18.26 -34.84
C GLU A 364 4.61 -19.33 -35.95
N ALA A 365 5.30 -20.46 -35.77
CA ALA A 365 5.25 -21.60 -36.70
C ALA A 365 4.06 -22.56 -36.44
N ASP A 366 3.13 -22.22 -35.54
CA ASP A 366 2.01 -23.07 -35.09
C ASP A 366 2.45 -24.52 -34.72
N ALA A 367 3.64 -24.64 -34.13
CA ALA A 367 4.21 -25.91 -33.76
C ALA A 367 3.72 -26.36 -32.38
N ALA A 368 3.01 -27.48 -32.31
CA ALA A 368 2.51 -28.03 -31.06
C ALA A 368 3.65 -28.19 -30.01
N PRO A 369 3.43 -27.86 -28.72
CA PRO A 369 4.46 -27.95 -27.67
C PRO A 369 5.11 -29.33 -27.56
N SER A 370 4.37 -30.40 -27.80
CA SER A 370 4.81 -31.79 -27.73
C SER A 370 5.62 -32.27 -28.96
N LYS A 371 5.64 -31.47 -30.05
CA LYS A 371 6.32 -31.87 -31.28
C LYS A 371 7.82 -31.64 -31.17
N ALA A 372 8.62 -32.68 -31.26
CA ALA A 372 10.07 -32.56 -31.36
C ALA A 372 10.45 -31.86 -32.69
N LEU A 373 11.22 -30.78 -32.61
CA LEU A 373 11.74 -30.04 -33.76
C LEU A 373 13.26 -29.95 -33.64
N ARG A 374 13.95 -29.99 -34.77
CA ARG A 374 15.38 -29.74 -34.84
C ARG A 374 15.61 -28.22 -34.99
N ALA A 375 16.38 -27.65 -34.08
CA ALA A 375 16.90 -26.30 -34.27
C ALA A 375 18.11 -26.37 -35.25
N VAL A 376 18.15 -25.51 -36.21
CA VAL A 376 19.24 -25.42 -37.21
C VAL A 376 19.86 -24.04 -37.07
#